data_b8d7e2c6337b37ad596222487b8322e2
#
_entry.id   b8d7e2c6337b37ad596222487b8322e2
#
_cell.length_a   1.000
_cell.length_b   1.000
_cell.length_c   1.000
_cell.angle_alpha   90.00
_cell.angle_beta   90.00
_cell.angle_gamma   90.00
#
_symmetry.space_group_name_H-M   'P 1'
#
loop_
_entity.id
_entity.type
_entity.pdbx_description
1 polymer ?
#
loop_
_entity_poly.entity_id
_entity_poly.type
_entity_poly.pdbx_seq_one_letter_code
_entity_poly.pdbx_strand_id
1 'polypeptide(L)'
;LTKSDGSVDAAKADAIFPYLNTNPDQDGDGAVDSVQGIFERPKIIYNKKNKQYVLWWHSDGSTTPGGSNYARALAGVAVSDNPAGPFTMVGAYRLPNQNNWKEAAGNPSWGENGDSRDMTVFVDPKDDSAYVLYSSEANATLYIAKLNDDYTNVVKTTNVDQSEGQKQYSADGQYPYILADGTTDAPVRGEDFQIVKQNGSLEAPAVFQYDGRYNIIASGATGWDPNKQTYYTADSMLGSW
;
A
#
# COMPACT_ATOMS: atom_id res chain seq x y z
N LEU A 1 -7.54 -8.37 -19.11
CA LEU A 1 -8.33 -7.15 -19.35
C LEU A 1 -8.45 -6.82 -20.83
N THR A 2 -8.23 -7.78 -21.69
CA THR A 2 -8.38 -7.63 -23.15
C THR A 2 -9.68 -8.25 -23.62
N LYS A 3 -10.28 -7.67 -24.65
CA LYS A 3 -11.39 -8.26 -25.41
C LYS A 3 -10.87 -9.43 -26.27
N SER A 4 -11.78 -10.18 -26.86
CA SER A 4 -11.45 -11.33 -27.73
C SER A 4 -10.63 -10.93 -28.97
N ASP A 5 -10.70 -9.67 -29.40
CA ASP A 5 -9.95 -9.10 -30.52
C ASP A 5 -8.54 -8.60 -30.11
N GLY A 6 -8.17 -8.73 -28.85
CA GLY A 6 -6.88 -8.28 -28.29
C GLY A 6 -6.87 -6.82 -27.86
N SER A 7 -7.92 -6.05 -28.11
CA SER A 7 -8.02 -4.66 -27.64
C SER A 7 -8.27 -4.59 -26.12
N VAL A 8 -7.89 -3.47 -25.51
CA VAL A 8 -8.14 -3.24 -24.08
C VAL A 8 -9.63 -3.11 -23.82
N ASP A 9 -10.13 -3.84 -22.83
CA ASP A 9 -11.47 -3.65 -22.27
C ASP A 9 -11.41 -2.54 -21.21
N ALA A 10 -11.51 -1.30 -21.64
CA ALA A 10 -11.40 -0.14 -20.77
C ALA A 10 -12.46 -0.16 -19.65
N ALA A 11 -13.72 -0.51 -19.98
CA ALA A 11 -14.77 -0.57 -18.96
C ALA A 11 -14.48 -1.63 -17.88
N LYS A 12 -13.91 -2.77 -18.27
CA LYS A 12 -13.51 -3.82 -17.34
C LYS A 12 -12.25 -3.44 -16.56
N ALA A 13 -11.33 -2.74 -17.20
CA ALA A 13 -10.15 -2.21 -16.54
C ALA A 13 -10.54 -1.17 -15.50
N ASP A 14 -11.43 -0.25 -15.82
CA ASP A 14 -11.95 0.75 -14.87
C ASP A 14 -12.75 0.12 -13.72
N ALA A 15 -13.50 -0.95 -14.00
CA ALA A 15 -14.23 -1.68 -12.97
C ALA A 15 -13.31 -2.44 -12.00
N ILE A 16 -12.15 -2.91 -12.49
CA ILE A 16 -11.17 -3.66 -11.68
C ILE A 16 -10.16 -2.73 -11.03
N PHE A 17 -9.78 -1.66 -11.72
CA PHE A 17 -8.78 -0.68 -11.28
C PHE A 17 -9.32 0.76 -11.37
N PRO A 18 -10.44 1.07 -10.70
CA PRO A 18 -11.07 2.39 -10.83
C PRO A 18 -10.17 3.53 -10.36
N TYR A 19 -9.07 3.20 -9.69
CA TYR A 19 -8.13 4.14 -9.11
C TYR A 19 -6.78 4.20 -9.84
N LEU A 20 -6.57 3.37 -10.85
CA LEU A 20 -5.28 3.31 -11.54
C LEU A 20 -5.24 4.14 -12.81
N ASN A 21 -6.39 4.41 -13.41
CA ASN A 21 -6.43 5.13 -14.66
C ASN A 21 -7.62 6.09 -14.72
N THR A 22 -7.37 7.36 -14.47
CA THR A 22 -8.38 8.42 -14.56
C THR A 22 -8.37 9.09 -15.94
N ASN A 23 -7.40 8.79 -16.79
CA ASN A 23 -7.35 9.31 -18.15
C ASN A 23 -6.93 8.21 -19.12
N PRO A 24 -7.90 7.55 -19.76
CA PRO A 24 -7.63 6.49 -20.72
C PRO A 24 -6.95 6.96 -22.00
N ASP A 25 -6.97 8.24 -22.29
CA ASP A 25 -6.29 8.90 -23.42
C ASP A 25 -5.07 9.65 -22.84
N GLN A 26 -3.93 8.97 -22.80
CA GLN A 26 -2.73 9.51 -22.13
C GLN A 26 -1.93 10.44 -23.04
N ASP A 27 -2.04 10.29 -24.34
CA ASP A 27 -1.31 11.11 -25.31
C ASP A 27 -2.15 12.23 -25.95
N GLY A 28 -3.46 12.24 -25.66
CA GLY A 28 -4.38 13.27 -26.10
C GLY A 28 -4.83 13.11 -27.55
N ASP A 29 -4.70 11.92 -28.14
CA ASP A 29 -5.09 11.65 -29.53
C ASP A 29 -6.58 11.34 -29.71
N GLY A 30 -7.32 11.25 -28.59
CA GLY A 30 -8.75 10.92 -28.55
C GLY A 30 -9.04 9.41 -28.57
N ALA A 31 -8.03 8.57 -28.60
CA ALA A 31 -8.17 7.13 -28.46
C ALA A 31 -7.91 6.67 -27.03
N VAL A 32 -8.41 5.48 -26.68
CA VAL A 32 -8.10 4.86 -25.39
C VAL A 32 -6.75 4.18 -25.48
N ASP A 33 -5.78 4.71 -24.77
CA ASP A 33 -4.47 4.09 -24.66
C ASP A 33 -4.51 2.77 -23.89
N SER A 34 -3.44 2.01 -24.02
CA SER A 34 -3.25 0.84 -23.15
C SER A 34 -3.26 1.27 -21.69
N VAL A 35 -4.12 0.68 -20.89
CA VAL A 35 -4.14 0.91 -19.43
C VAL A 35 -2.81 0.46 -18.86
N GLN A 36 -1.94 1.42 -18.54
CA GLN A 36 -0.68 1.15 -17.89
C GLN A 36 -0.88 1.23 -16.37
N GLY A 37 -1.33 0.14 -15.78
CA GLY A 37 -1.32 -0.04 -14.35
C GLY A 37 -0.07 -0.83 -13.92
N ILE A 38 0.52 -0.43 -12.84
CA ILE A 38 1.58 -1.18 -12.15
C ILE A 38 0.95 -2.06 -11.10
N PHE A 39 1.31 -3.33 -11.12
CA PHE A 39 0.87 -4.33 -10.17
C PHE A 39 2.10 -5.10 -9.70
N GLU A 40 2.70 -4.61 -8.63
CA GLU A 40 3.96 -5.14 -8.12
C GLU A 40 3.82 -5.72 -6.71
N ARG A 41 4.75 -6.60 -6.32
CA ARG A 41 4.83 -7.17 -4.98
C ARG A 41 3.55 -7.83 -4.47
N PRO A 42 2.78 -8.59 -5.26
CA PRO A 42 1.55 -9.21 -4.77
C PRO A 42 1.83 -10.17 -3.62
N LYS A 43 1.00 -10.10 -2.60
CA LYS A 43 1.04 -10.97 -1.42
C LYS A 43 -0.37 -11.40 -1.06
N ILE A 44 -0.54 -12.66 -0.72
CA ILE A 44 -1.81 -13.21 -0.25
C ILE A 44 -1.64 -13.67 1.19
N ILE A 45 -2.55 -13.23 2.04
CA ILE A 45 -2.69 -13.69 3.42
C ILE A 45 -4.08 -14.28 3.65
N TYR A 46 -4.21 -15.15 4.63
CA TYR A 46 -5.49 -15.77 4.98
C TYR A 46 -6.03 -15.19 6.28
N ASN A 47 -7.22 -14.60 6.22
CA ASN A 47 -7.96 -14.16 7.39
C ASN A 47 -8.80 -15.32 7.94
N LYS A 48 -8.37 -15.90 9.05
CA LYS A 48 -9.04 -17.06 9.68
C LYS A 48 -10.43 -16.69 10.19
N LYS A 49 -10.62 -15.46 10.69
CA LYS A 49 -11.90 -14.97 11.22
C LYS A 49 -12.96 -14.91 10.13
N ASN A 50 -12.63 -14.33 9.00
CA ASN A 50 -13.55 -14.14 7.88
C ASN A 50 -13.53 -15.30 6.89
N LYS A 51 -12.56 -16.22 7.02
CA LYS A 51 -12.31 -17.34 6.10
C LYS A 51 -12.06 -16.85 4.67
N GLN A 52 -11.36 -15.75 4.53
CA GLN A 52 -11.05 -15.11 3.26
C GLN A 52 -9.55 -15.00 3.01
N TYR A 53 -9.18 -15.07 1.76
CA TYR A 53 -7.86 -14.72 1.27
C TYR A 53 -7.86 -13.24 0.90
N VAL A 54 -6.88 -12.50 1.39
CA VAL A 54 -6.72 -11.08 1.14
C VAL A 54 -5.43 -10.87 0.36
N LEU A 55 -5.57 -10.31 -0.83
CA LEU A 55 -4.47 -9.97 -1.74
C LEU A 55 -4.13 -8.50 -1.56
N TRP A 56 -2.87 -8.22 -1.32
CA TRP A 56 -2.28 -6.89 -1.27
C TRP A 56 -1.23 -6.75 -2.37
N TRP A 57 -1.10 -5.56 -2.98
CA TRP A 57 -0.07 -5.25 -3.95
C TRP A 57 0.25 -3.77 -4.01
N HIS A 58 1.45 -3.42 -4.48
CA HIS A 58 1.77 -2.07 -4.90
C HIS A 58 1.03 -1.77 -6.19
N SER A 59 0.15 -0.79 -6.13
CA SER A 59 -0.76 -0.38 -7.19
C SER A 59 -0.38 1.03 -7.62
N ASP A 60 0.12 1.16 -8.83
CA ASP A 60 0.63 2.45 -9.28
C ASP A 60 0.20 2.76 -10.71
N GLY A 61 0.47 3.96 -11.13
CA GLY A 61 0.14 4.46 -12.45
C GLY A 61 0.37 5.97 -12.57
N SER A 62 0.31 6.46 -13.77
CA SER A 62 0.40 7.90 -14.03
C SER A 62 -0.85 8.63 -13.55
N THR A 63 -0.70 9.86 -13.10
CA THR A 63 -1.79 10.79 -12.75
C THR A 63 -2.05 11.81 -13.86
N THR A 64 -1.17 11.87 -14.85
CA THR A 64 -1.28 12.79 -15.99
C THR A 64 -0.74 12.13 -17.26
N PRO A 65 -1.20 12.51 -18.45
CA PRO A 65 -0.65 12.02 -19.70
C PRO A 65 0.88 12.19 -19.76
N GLY A 66 1.61 11.13 -20.11
CA GLY A 66 3.08 11.14 -20.16
C GLY A 66 3.79 11.33 -18.81
N GLY A 67 3.05 11.32 -17.70
CA GLY A 67 3.61 11.42 -16.35
C GLY A 67 4.30 10.13 -15.90
N SER A 68 4.88 10.18 -14.69
CA SER A 68 5.52 9.02 -14.08
C SER A 68 4.51 7.91 -13.81
N ASN A 69 4.83 6.68 -14.22
CA ASN A 69 4.03 5.50 -13.90
C ASN A 69 4.01 5.15 -12.40
N TYR A 70 4.82 5.82 -11.61
CA TYR A 70 4.90 5.66 -10.15
C TYR A 70 4.37 6.90 -9.39
N ALA A 71 3.37 7.59 -9.96
CA ALA A 71 2.85 8.82 -9.38
C ALA A 71 1.74 8.60 -8.33
N ARG A 72 1.02 7.47 -8.41
CA ARG A 72 -0.12 7.20 -7.50
C ARG A 72 0.31 6.60 -6.17
N ALA A 73 1.27 5.69 -6.20
CA ALA A 73 1.85 5.03 -5.03
C ALA A 73 0.80 4.50 -4.04
N LEU A 74 -0.11 3.66 -4.53
CA LEU A 74 -1.22 3.09 -3.76
C LEU A 74 -0.92 1.66 -3.33
N ALA A 75 -1.54 1.22 -2.24
CA ALA A 75 -1.70 -0.17 -1.88
C ALA A 75 -3.05 -0.69 -2.38
N GLY A 76 -3.04 -1.60 -3.32
CA GLY A 76 -4.25 -2.26 -3.79
C GLY A 76 -4.65 -3.43 -2.89
N VAL A 77 -5.96 -3.64 -2.70
CA VAL A 77 -6.50 -4.72 -1.87
C VAL A 77 -7.67 -5.39 -2.57
N ALA A 78 -7.67 -6.72 -2.57
CA ALA A 78 -8.76 -7.55 -3.06
C ALA A 78 -8.98 -8.77 -2.18
N VAL A 79 -10.17 -9.34 -2.21
CA VAL A 79 -10.55 -10.49 -1.39
C VAL A 79 -11.11 -11.63 -2.23
N SER A 80 -10.95 -12.85 -1.74
CA SER A 80 -11.50 -14.06 -2.35
C SER A 80 -11.74 -15.15 -1.32
N ASP A 81 -12.73 -16.00 -1.56
CA ASP A 81 -12.95 -17.23 -0.77
C ASP A 81 -12.02 -18.37 -1.21
N ASN A 82 -11.26 -18.18 -2.30
CA ASN A 82 -10.36 -19.19 -2.86
C ASN A 82 -8.96 -18.58 -3.09
N PRO A 83 -7.86 -19.26 -2.68
CA PRO A 83 -6.52 -18.75 -2.86
C PRO A 83 -6.12 -18.49 -4.32
N ALA A 84 -6.75 -19.19 -5.27
CA ALA A 84 -6.54 -18.98 -6.69
C ALA A 84 -7.50 -17.94 -7.32
N GLY A 85 -8.36 -17.30 -6.50
CA GLY A 85 -9.36 -16.35 -6.98
C GLY A 85 -10.64 -17.03 -7.51
N PRO A 86 -11.51 -16.27 -8.20
CA PRO A 86 -11.29 -14.86 -8.56
C PRO A 86 -11.26 -13.93 -7.36
N PHE A 87 -10.42 -12.90 -7.43
CA PHE A 87 -10.37 -11.85 -6.41
C PHE A 87 -11.28 -10.70 -6.78
N THR A 88 -12.04 -10.22 -5.79
CA THR A 88 -12.86 -9.01 -5.91
C THR A 88 -12.11 -7.84 -5.29
N MET A 89 -11.95 -6.76 -6.05
CA MET A 89 -11.28 -5.55 -5.58
C MET A 89 -12.08 -4.91 -4.44
N VAL A 90 -11.38 -4.59 -3.35
CA VAL A 90 -11.92 -3.85 -2.21
C VAL A 90 -11.61 -2.36 -2.36
N GLY A 91 -10.38 -2.03 -2.74
CA GLY A 91 -9.95 -0.66 -2.93
C GLY A 91 -8.46 -0.53 -3.21
N ALA A 92 -8.03 0.70 -3.37
CA ALA A 92 -6.63 1.07 -3.41
C ALA A 92 -6.41 2.31 -2.53
N TYR A 93 -5.42 2.26 -1.67
CA TYR A 93 -5.24 3.23 -0.60
C TYR A 93 -3.84 3.82 -0.64
N ARG A 94 -3.73 5.08 -0.27
CA ARG A 94 -2.47 5.60 0.22
C ARG A 94 -2.31 5.20 1.68
N LEU A 95 -1.14 4.76 2.06
CA LEU A 95 -0.85 4.37 3.42
C LEU A 95 -0.20 5.52 4.20
N PRO A 96 -0.34 5.55 5.54
CA PRO A 96 0.24 6.61 6.37
C PRO A 96 1.74 6.75 6.18
N ASN A 97 2.24 7.98 6.24
CA ASN A 97 3.66 8.28 6.32
C ASN A 97 3.93 9.46 7.27
N GLN A 98 5.18 9.84 7.47
CA GLN A 98 5.53 10.91 8.40
C GLN A 98 4.89 12.26 8.08
N ASN A 99 4.65 12.55 6.81
CA ASN A 99 4.01 13.80 6.40
C ASN A 99 2.53 13.84 6.80
N ASN A 100 1.89 12.68 6.89
CA ASN A 100 0.50 12.55 7.32
C ASN A 100 0.38 12.47 8.85
N TRP A 101 1.41 12.00 9.52
CA TRP A 101 1.42 11.88 10.96
C TRP A 101 2.11 13.07 11.57
N LYS A 102 1.45 13.80 12.43
CA LYS A 102 1.87 15.07 13.04
C LYS A 102 3.26 15.08 13.69
N GLU A 103 3.91 13.93 13.80
CA GLU A 103 5.16 13.77 14.56
C GLU A 103 6.43 14.13 13.77
N ALA A 104 6.32 14.35 12.49
CA ALA A 104 7.53 14.63 11.70
C ALA A 104 7.40 15.91 10.91
N ALA A 105 8.39 16.74 11.03
CA ALA A 105 8.70 17.74 10.01
C ALA A 105 9.03 16.97 8.72
N GLY A 106 8.00 16.61 7.95
CA GLY A 106 8.18 15.90 6.69
C GLY A 106 9.09 16.69 5.79
N ASN A 107 9.96 16.02 5.07
CA ASN A 107 10.71 16.64 4.00
C ASN A 107 9.80 16.70 2.76
N PRO A 108 9.29 17.86 2.36
CA PRO A 108 8.36 17.98 1.24
C PRO A 108 8.96 17.55 -0.12
N SER A 109 10.25 17.26 -0.17
CA SER A 109 10.92 16.76 -1.36
C SER A 109 10.88 15.24 -1.51
N TRP A 110 10.26 14.51 -0.58
CA TRP A 110 10.33 13.05 -0.53
C TRP A 110 9.06 12.35 -1.00
N GLY A 111 8.50 12.78 -2.07
CA GLY A 111 7.34 12.17 -2.65
C GLY A 111 6.03 12.75 -2.11
N GLU A 112 4.94 12.16 -2.53
CA GLU A 112 3.61 12.59 -2.15
C GLU A 112 3.18 11.98 -0.83
N ASN A 113 2.34 12.72 -0.10
CA ASN A 113 1.76 12.25 1.15
C ASN A 113 1.05 10.90 0.98
N GLY A 114 1.39 9.95 1.83
CA GLY A 114 0.76 8.64 1.84
C GLY A 114 1.21 7.68 0.76
N ASP A 115 2.40 7.86 0.19
CA ASP A 115 3.01 6.88 -0.71
C ASP A 115 2.98 5.48 -0.10
N SER A 116 2.63 4.50 -0.92
CA SER A 116 2.85 3.09 -0.65
C SER A 116 3.51 2.45 -1.86
N ARG A 117 4.73 2.00 -1.70
CA ARG A 117 5.52 1.38 -2.76
C ARG A 117 5.79 -0.08 -2.44
N ASP A 118 7.01 -0.54 -2.58
CA ASP A 118 7.36 -1.92 -2.25
C ASP A 118 6.84 -2.35 -0.89
N MET A 119 6.11 -3.45 -0.87
CA MET A 119 5.42 -3.91 0.32
C MET A 119 5.46 -5.42 0.52
N THR A 120 5.18 -5.80 1.75
CA THR A 120 4.79 -7.16 2.12
C THR A 120 3.74 -7.12 3.22
N VAL A 121 3.02 -8.21 3.40
CA VAL A 121 2.08 -8.38 4.51
C VAL A 121 2.48 -9.57 5.36
N PHE A 122 2.16 -9.52 6.64
CA PHE A 122 2.49 -10.55 7.62
C PHE A 122 1.33 -10.76 8.59
N VAL A 123 0.98 -12.01 8.84
CA VAL A 123 0.04 -12.40 9.90
C VAL A 123 0.85 -13.01 11.03
N ASP A 124 0.73 -12.43 12.22
CA ASP A 124 1.41 -12.92 13.41
C ASP A 124 0.80 -14.26 13.83
N PRO A 125 1.59 -15.34 13.87
CA PRO A 125 1.08 -16.63 14.28
C PRO A 125 0.67 -16.71 15.76
N LYS A 126 1.04 -15.72 16.59
CA LYS A 126 0.73 -15.70 18.03
C LYS A 126 -0.71 -15.32 18.29
N ASP A 127 -1.25 -14.37 17.55
CA ASP A 127 -2.55 -13.77 17.86
C ASP A 127 -3.41 -13.45 16.62
N ASP A 128 -2.94 -13.85 15.43
CA ASP A 128 -3.55 -13.56 14.13
C ASP A 128 -3.66 -12.03 13.83
N SER A 129 -2.94 -11.16 14.53
CA SER A 129 -2.78 -9.77 14.13
C SER A 129 -2.06 -9.69 12.79
N ALA A 130 -2.52 -8.81 11.91
CA ALA A 130 -1.91 -8.64 10.60
C ALA A 130 -1.27 -7.26 10.45
N TYR A 131 -0.23 -7.19 9.61
CA TYR A 131 0.57 -6.00 9.40
C TYR A 131 0.92 -5.87 7.92
N VAL A 132 0.99 -4.64 7.44
CA VAL A 132 1.59 -4.29 6.16
C VAL A 132 2.92 -3.58 6.43
N LEU A 133 3.98 -4.03 5.73
CA LEU A 133 5.26 -3.35 5.67
C LEU A 133 5.35 -2.69 4.30
N TYR A 134 5.71 -1.42 4.25
CA TYR A 134 5.75 -0.67 3.00
C TYR A 134 6.81 0.43 3.03
N SER A 135 7.39 0.67 1.86
CA SER A 135 8.25 1.83 1.63
C SER A 135 7.40 3.03 1.24
N SER A 136 7.70 4.17 1.82
CA SER A 136 7.02 5.44 1.57
C SER A 136 8.03 6.57 1.39
N GLU A 137 7.53 7.79 1.10
CA GLU A 137 8.36 8.97 0.90
C GLU A 137 9.41 8.75 -0.19
N ALA A 138 8.96 8.26 -1.35
CA ALA A 138 9.84 7.86 -2.46
C ALA A 138 10.91 6.83 -2.04
N ASN A 139 10.48 5.80 -1.29
CA ASN A 139 11.32 4.73 -0.71
C ASN A 139 12.29 5.20 0.39
N ALA A 140 12.18 6.42 0.87
CA ALA A 140 13.09 6.91 1.91
C ALA A 140 12.88 6.21 3.26
N THR A 141 11.65 5.86 3.60
CA THR A 141 11.30 5.31 4.92
C THR A 141 10.54 3.99 4.81
N LEU A 142 10.94 3.00 5.59
CA LEU A 142 10.24 1.73 5.73
C LEU A 142 9.35 1.73 6.98
N TYR A 143 8.05 1.53 6.76
CA TYR A 143 7.03 1.51 7.79
C TYR A 143 6.47 0.11 8.02
N ILE A 144 5.88 -0.06 9.20
CA ILE A 144 4.95 -1.13 9.52
C ILE A 144 3.66 -0.50 10.00
N ALA A 145 2.52 -0.91 9.48
CA ALA A 145 1.22 -0.51 10.00
C ALA A 145 0.38 -1.75 10.31
N LYS A 146 -0.35 -1.70 11.44
CA LYS A 146 -1.28 -2.75 11.82
C LYS A 146 -2.51 -2.70 10.94
N LEU A 147 -2.97 -3.86 10.48
CA LEU A 147 -4.20 -3.98 9.70
C LEU A 147 -5.44 -4.07 10.61
N ASN A 148 -6.58 -3.68 10.05
CA ASN A 148 -7.88 -3.90 10.67
C ASN A 148 -8.23 -5.40 10.74
N ASP A 149 -9.30 -5.73 11.44
CA ASP A 149 -9.75 -7.12 11.65
C ASP A 149 -10.06 -7.88 10.36
N ASP A 150 -10.40 -7.17 9.28
CA ASP A 150 -10.69 -7.76 7.97
C ASP A 150 -9.43 -7.92 7.11
N TYR A 151 -8.29 -7.39 7.53
CA TYR A 151 -7.01 -7.33 6.81
C TYR A 151 -7.07 -6.52 5.51
N THR A 152 -8.09 -5.69 5.35
CA THR A 152 -8.35 -4.96 4.11
C THR A 152 -7.93 -3.50 4.15
N ASN A 153 -7.53 -2.98 5.29
CA ASN A 153 -6.97 -1.64 5.46
C ASN A 153 -6.15 -1.57 6.75
N VAL A 154 -5.42 -0.48 6.96
CA VAL A 154 -4.75 -0.22 8.24
C VAL A 154 -5.76 0.22 9.30
N VAL A 155 -5.44 0.04 10.59
CA VAL A 155 -6.28 0.51 11.69
C VAL A 155 -6.40 2.02 11.70
N LYS A 156 -7.46 2.54 12.35
CA LYS A 156 -7.72 3.98 12.49
C LYS A 156 -7.84 4.73 11.16
N THR A 157 -8.30 4.04 10.14
CA THR A 157 -8.71 4.67 8.89
C THR A 157 -10.21 4.87 8.90
N THR A 158 -10.64 5.98 8.33
CA THR A 158 -12.07 6.18 8.10
C THR A 158 -12.54 5.27 6.97
N ASN A 159 -13.76 4.77 7.09
CA ASN A 159 -14.48 4.17 5.97
C ASN A 159 -14.94 5.27 5.01
N VAL A 160 -14.00 6.06 4.49
CA VAL A 160 -14.33 7.05 3.47
C VAL A 160 -14.70 6.31 2.19
N ASP A 161 -15.61 6.89 1.45
CA ASP A 161 -15.98 6.42 0.12
C ASP A 161 -14.72 6.19 -0.71
N GLN A 162 -14.43 4.92 -0.93
CA GLN A 162 -13.22 4.46 -1.60
C GLN A 162 -13.37 4.49 -3.12
N SER A 163 -14.53 4.95 -3.61
CA SER A 163 -14.81 5.09 -5.04
C SER A 163 -13.81 6.01 -5.75
N GLU A 164 -13.10 6.83 -4.98
CA GLU A 164 -12.03 7.67 -5.49
C GLU A 164 -10.77 7.48 -4.62
N GLY A 165 -10.02 6.41 -4.83
CA GLY A 165 -8.91 5.93 -4.00
C GLY A 165 -7.93 6.95 -3.41
N GLN A 166 -8.01 8.20 -3.83
CA GLN A 166 -7.27 9.31 -3.26
C GLN A 166 -8.09 10.15 -2.26
N LYS A 167 -9.40 9.95 -2.16
CA LYS A 167 -10.26 10.69 -1.22
C LYS A 167 -10.24 10.18 0.22
N GLN A 168 -9.37 9.27 0.54
CA GLN A 168 -9.08 8.92 1.93
C GLN A 168 -8.35 10.03 2.68
N TYR A 169 -8.04 11.13 2.02
CA TYR A 169 -7.38 12.27 2.63
C TYR A 169 -8.42 13.31 3.06
N SER A 170 -8.20 13.88 4.24
CA SER A 170 -8.86 15.12 4.61
C SER A 170 -8.60 16.20 3.54
N ALA A 171 -9.47 17.22 3.48
CA ALA A 171 -9.36 18.29 2.51
C ALA A 171 -8.02 19.05 2.52
N ASP A 172 -7.23 18.91 3.58
CA ASP A 172 -5.89 19.48 3.75
C ASP A 172 -4.76 18.51 3.33
N GLY A 173 -5.11 17.35 2.73
CA GLY A 173 -4.15 16.36 2.26
C GLY A 173 -3.55 15.50 3.38
N GLN A 174 -4.05 15.59 4.59
CA GLN A 174 -3.66 14.71 5.68
C GLN A 174 -4.33 13.35 5.56
N TYR A 175 -3.60 12.29 5.87
CA TYR A 175 -4.13 10.95 5.88
C TYR A 175 -5.36 10.86 6.80
N PRO A 176 -6.35 10.01 6.45
CA PRO A 176 -7.65 10.04 7.08
C PRO A 176 -7.62 9.47 8.50
N TYR A 177 -7.46 10.32 9.43
CA TYR A 177 -7.76 10.04 10.83
C TYR A 177 -9.10 10.63 11.24
N ILE A 178 -9.93 10.97 10.26
CA ILE A 178 -11.25 11.52 10.49
C ILE A 178 -12.20 10.36 10.69
N LEU A 179 -12.71 10.21 11.90
CA LEU A 179 -13.77 9.26 12.19
C LEU A 179 -15.11 9.71 11.58
N ALA A 180 -16.05 8.78 11.46
CA ALA A 180 -17.37 9.06 10.89
C ALA A 180 -18.14 10.19 11.60
N ASP A 181 -17.78 10.52 12.84
CA ASP A 181 -18.33 11.62 13.62
C ASP A 181 -17.58 12.95 13.43
N GLY A 182 -16.59 12.98 12.53
CA GLY A 182 -15.76 14.16 12.26
C GLY A 182 -14.62 14.39 13.26
N THR A 183 -14.45 13.49 14.23
CA THR A 183 -13.29 13.52 15.13
C THR A 183 -12.07 12.87 14.47
N THR A 184 -10.87 13.14 15.00
CA THR A 184 -9.63 12.51 14.52
C THR A 184 -9.09 11.55 15.58
N ASP A 185 -8.80 10.32 15.17
CA ASP A 185 -8.09 9.34 15.97
C ASP A 185 -6.77 9.00 15.25
N ALA A 186 -5.73 9.77 15.55
CA ALA A 186 -4.43 9.59 14.90
C ALA A 186 -3.79 8.27 15.33
N PRO A 187 -3.16 7.53 14.40
CA PRO A 187 -2.39 6.35 14.75
C PRO A 187 -1.28 6.67 15.74
N VAL A 188 -1.07 5.76 16.68
CA VAL A 188 -0.07 5.88 17.73
C VAL A 188 1.12 5.00 17.38
N ARG A 189 2.32 5.59 17.36
CA ARG A 189 3.55 4.83 17.14
C ARG A 189 3.80 3.85 18.28
N GLY A 190 4.10 2.61 17.93
CA GLY A 190 4.27 1.51 18.86
C GLY A 190 2.98 0.74 19.18
N GLU A 191 1.81 1.26 18.77
CA GLU A 191 0.51 0.61 18.96
C GLU A 191 -0.17 0.29 17.61
N ASP A 192 -0.19 1.25 16.70
CA ASP A 192 -0.86 1.15 15.39
C ASP A 192 0.14 1.08 14.24
N PHE A 193 1.30 1.69 14.39
CA PHE A 193 2.38 1.67 13.41
C PHE A 193 3.77 1.74 14.03
N GLN A 194 4.78 1.47 13.22
CA GLN A 194 6.19 1.63 13.57
C GLN A 194 7.00 2.06 12.35
N ILE A 195 8.11 2.73 12.61
CA ILE A 195 9.15 3.06 11.63
C ILE A 195 10.31 2.10 11.84
N VAL A 196 10.58 1.26 10.84
CA VAL A 196 11.73 0.35 10.86
C VAL A 196 13.02 1.14 10.62
N LYS A 197 13.00 1.95 9.55
CA LYS A 197 14.16 2.76 9.18
C LYS A 197 13.72 4.01 8.43
N GLN A 198 14.05 5.16 9.00
CA GLN A 198 13.92 6.46 8.34
C GLN A 198 15.18 6.75 7.52
N ASN A 199 15.01 7.35 6.35
CA ASN A 199 16.11 7.68 5.43
C ASN A 199 16.98 6.47 5.08
N GLY A 200 16.37 5.29 4.97
CA GLY A 200 17.08 4.06 4.68
C GLY A 200 17.17 3.74 3.21
N SER A 201 16.29 4.31 2.40
CA SER A 201 16.11 3.97 0.98
C SER A 201 16.03 2.46 0.78
N LEU A 202 15.00 1.86 1.39
CA LEU A 202 14.81 0.41 1.43
C LEU A 202 13.64 -0.03 0.55
N GLU A 203 13.85 -1.13 -0.15
CA GLU A 203 12.87 -1.78 -1.01
C GLU A 203 12.75 -3.28 -0.69
N ALA A 204 11.77 -3.93 -1.32
CA ALA A 204 11.55 -5.37 -1.27
C ALA A 204 11.58 -5.98 0.15
N PRO A 205 10.83 -5.43 1.13
CA PRO A 205 10.86 -5.97 2.48
C PRO A 205 10.29 -7.39 2.50
N ALA A 206 10.95 -8.26 3.25
CA ALA A 206 10.45 -9.59 3.63
C ALA A 206 10.48 -9.68 5.16
N VAL A 207 9.41 -10.23 5.76
CA VAL A 207 9.29 -10.37 7.20
C VAL A 207 9.00 -11.82 7.57
N PHE A 208 9.61 -12.28 8.65
CA PHE A 208 9.41 -13.61 9.20
C PHE A 208 9.68 -13.63 10.71
N GLN A 209 9.15 -14.63 11.38
CA GLN A 209 9.46 -14.90 12.78
C GLN A 209 10.43 -16.08 12.88
N TYR A 210 11.46 -15.91 13.68
CA TYR A 210 12.42 -16.96 13.98
C TYR A 210 12.93 -16.81 15.40
N ASP A 211 12.99 -17.92 16.14
CA ASP A 211 13.47 -17.99 17.53
C ASP A 211 12.85 -16.93 18.45
N GLY A 212 11.53 -16.76 18.33
CA GLY A 212 10.75 -15.83 19.14
C GLY A 212 10.88 -14.36 18.74
N ARG A 213 11.73 -14.03 17.79
CA ARG A 213 11.94 -12.66 17.30
C ARG A 213 11.37 -12.45 15.90
N TYR A 214 11.01 -11.22 15.62
CA TYR A 214 10.62 -10.79 14.28
C TYR A 214 11.85 -10.29 13.52
N ASN A 215 11.90 -10.59 12.26
CA ASN A 215 13.05 -10.34 11.42
C ASN A 215 12.59 -9.72 10.11
N ILE A 216 13.28 -8.69 9.64
CA ILE A 216 13.07 -8.06 8.34
C ILE A 216 14.37 -8.12 7.55
N ILE A 217 14.24 -8.51 6.29
CA ILE A 217 15.29 -8.36 5.28
C ILE A 217 14.76 -7.41 4.22
N ALA A 218 15.55 -6.41 3.84
CA ALA A 218 15.21 -5.47 2.78
C ALA A 218 16.43 -5.18 1.91
N SER A 219 16.19 -4.81 0.66
CA SER A 219 17.24 -4.34 -0.26
C SER A 219 17.36 -2.83 -0.24
N GLY A 220 18.42 -2.28 -0.80
CA GLY A 220 18.52 -0.85 -1.08
C GLY A 220 17.71 -0.48 -2.33
N ALA A 221 17.34 0.79 -2.45
CA ALA A 221 16.61 1.34 -3.60
C ALA A 221 17.60 1.71 -4.71
N THR A 222 18.05 0.70 -5.47
CA THR A 222 18.99 0.87 -6.59
C THR A 222 18.41 0.39 -7.92
N GLY A 223 17.07 0.30 -8.02
CA GLY A 223 16.39 -0.29 -9.16
C GLY A 223 16.76 -1.77 -9.31
N TRP A 224 17.27 -2.16 -10.47
CA TRP A 224 17.65 -3.55 -10.76
C TRP A 224 19.13 -3.86 -10.52
N ASP A 225 19.90 -2.88 -10.05
CA ASP A 225 21.32 -3.10 -9.75
C ASP A 225 21.48 -3.87 -8.43
N PRO A 226 22.44 -4.81 -8.36
CA PRO A 226 22.73 -5.52 -7.11
C PRO A 226 23.14 -4.56 -5.99
N ASN A 227 22.61 -4.81 -4.80
CA ASN A 227 22.93 -4.00 -3.63
C ASN A 227 23.01 -4.85 -2.35
N LYS A 228 23.33 -4.19 -1.25
CA LYS A 228 23.40 -4.82 0.07
C LYS A 228 22.00 -5.14 0.58
N GLN A 229 21.81 -6.35 1.09
CA GLN A 229 20.67 -6.63 1.94
C GLN A 229 20.91 -6.05 3.34
N THR A 230 19.84 -5.49 3.89
CA THR A 230 19.81 -4.95 5.26
C THR A 230 18.91 -5.84 6.11
N TYR A 231 19.35 -6.15 7.31
CA TYR A 231 18.66 -7.00 8.26
C TYR A 231 18.30 -6.21 9.51
N TYR A 232 17.07 -6.36 9.95
CA TYR A 232 16.54 -5.79 11.19
C TYR A 232 15.88 -6.86 12.02
N THR A 233 15.85 -6.69 13.33
CA THR A 233 15.20 -7.61 14.25
C THR A 233 14.55 -6.87 15.41
N ALA A 234 13.40 -7.36 15.88
CA ALA A 234 12.64 -6.80 16.99
C ALA A 234 11.96 -7.90 17.81
N ASP A 235 11.56 -7.56 19.03
CA ASP A 235 10.84 -8.48 19.93
C ASP A 235 9.32 -8.46 19.67
N SER A 236 8.82 -7.43 18.99
CA SER A 236 7.43 -7.31 18.56
C SER A 236 7.34 -6.53 17.24
N MET A 237 6.26 -6.73 16.47
CA MET A 237 6.07 -6.09 15.17
C MET A 237 6.05 -4.56 15.27
N LEU A 238 5.49 -4.01 16.33
CA LEU A 238 5.42 -2.56 16.55
C LEU A 238 6.44 -2.06 17.58
N GLY A 239 7.39 -2.91 17.98
CA GLY A 239 8.51 -2.55 18.84
C GLY A 239 9.63 -1.80 18.11
N SER A 240 10.75 -1.64 18.82
CA SER A 240 11.95 -1.04 18.24
C SER A 240 12.69 -2.04 17.33
N TRP A 241 13.00 -1.65 16.13
CA TRP A 241 13.74 -2.42 15.13
C TRP A 241 15.21 -1.99 15.05
#